data_4a97f51239f1cb64bf63caaaa69e9ac5
#
_entry.id   4a97f51239f1cb64bf63caaaa69e9ac5
#
_cell.length_a   1.000
_cell.length_b   1.000
_cell.length_c   1.000
_cell.angle_alpha   90.00
_cell.angle_beta   90.00
_cell.angle_gamma   90.00
#
_symmetry.space_group_name_H-M   'P 1'
#
loop_
_entity.id
_entity.type
_entity.pdbx_description
1 polymer ?
#
loop_
_entity_poly.entity_id
_entity_poly.type
_entity_poly.pdbx_seq_one_letter_code
_entity_poly.pdbx_strand_id
1 'polypeptide(L)'
;MTHSRRTAYREQATRQRTTTWTEAAVLPMPLRPGIGWLSAFARAAYQTISPAAVREFFSELDASDPLLSRLGWALILAVPAFAAMAFLASSAPGVAAGVSPWIKPIKFSLSFSTFASTMSLLLLALRIPAWQSKLARRTMAVSIALEIFSLAGQAWRSSYAPGAHSFVDSVLAQMTNSMVMVNTAIVCWMFVLFCANRVHVKLVDAPMVSAIRLSLVIFLAGNAIGGYMLARGSHTVGVTNGGPGLPFLNWSTIGGDLRIAHFIAIHAIQIVPLFAYILSQMAPIPTVKQRRLAIGVLVLAVAIAVGGTFVQAALGHPLLAIH
;
A
#
# COMPACT_ATOMS: atom_id res chain seq x y z
N MET A 1 -41.73 -21.02 4.20
CA MET A 1 -41.18 -20.03 3.24
C MET A 1 -39.91 -20.59 2.67
N THR A 2 -39.97 -21.03 1.42
CA THR A 2 -38.99 -21.92 0.80
C THR A 2 -37.69 -21.27 0.43
N HIS A 3 -36.62 -22.04 0.47
CA HIS A 3 -35.21 -21.68 0.17
C HIS A 3 -35.04 -20.89 -1.15
N SER A 4 -35.95 -21.09 -2.13
CA SER A 4 -36.03 -20.42 -3.44
C SER A 4 -36.27 -18.90 -3.34
N ARG A 5 -37.03 -18.41 -2.38
CA ARG A 5 -37.30 -16.96 -2.24
C ARG A 5 -36.11 -16.19 -1.66
N ARG A 6 -35.25 -16.83 -0.83
CA ARG A 6 -34.06 -16.21 -0.30
C ARG A 6 -32.95 -16.07 -1.35
N THR A 7 -32.87 -17.01 -2.28
CA THR A 7 -31.91 -16.96 -3.40
C THR A 7 -32.28 -15.87 -4.41
N ALA A 8 -33.58 -15.77 -4.76
CA ALA A 8 -34.04 -14.71 -5.65
C ALA A 8 -33.89 -13.30 -5.07
N TYR A 9 -34.09 -13.13 -3.75
CA TYR A 9 -33.90 -11.85 -3.09
C TYR A 9 -32.40 -11.44 -3.01
N ARG A 10 -31.51 -12.43 -2.82
CA ARG A 10 -30.04 -12.19 -2.88
C ARG A 10 -29.58 -11.85 -4.30
N GLU A 11 -30.09 -12.52 -5.32
CA GLU A 11 -29.75 -12.20 -6.72
C GLU A 11 -30.30 -10.84 -7.15
N GLN A 12 -31.49 -10.46 -6.72
CA GLN A 12 -32.05 -9.13 -6.98
C GLN A 12 -31.28 -8.03 -6.26
N ALA A 13 -30.90 -8.24 -4.99
CA ALA A 13 -30.06 -7.31 -4.23
C ALA A 13 -28.67 -7.17 -4.83
N THR A 14 -28.10 -8.27 -5.37
CA THR A 14 -26.80 -8.23 -6.07
C THR A 14 -26.93 -7.56 -7.44
N ARG A 15 -28.01 -7.75 -8.17
CA ARG A 15 -28.27 -7.03 -9.44
C ARG A 15 -28.52 -5.55 -9.24
N GLN A 16 -29.25 -5.14 -8.21
CA GLN A 16 -29.43 -3.71 -7.89
C GLN A 16 -28.12 -3.05 -7.43
N ARG A 17 -27.24 -3.77 -6.72
CA ARG A 17 -25.94 -3.23 -6.28
C ARG A 17 -24.91 -3.10 -7.41
N THR A 18 -24.98 -3.95 -8.44
CA THR A 18 -24.09 -3.84 -9.62
C THR A 18 -24.48 -2.70 -10.57
N THR A 19 -25.72 -2.19 -10.50
CA THR A 19 -26.13 -1.01 -11.26
C THR A 19 -25.77 0.30 -10.60
N THR A 20 -25.52 0.33 -9.28
CA THR A 20 -25.18 1.58 -8.56
C THR A 20 -23.77 2.09 -8.83
N TRP A 21 -22.84 1.26 -9.28
CA TRP A 21 -21.49 1.72 -9.69
C TRP A 21 -21.48 2.54 -10.99
N THR A 22 -22.52 2.41 -11.81
CA THR A 22 -22.66 3.12 -13.09
C THR A 22 -23.59 4.32 -13.00
N GLU A 23 -24.38 4.45 -11.94
CA GLU A 23 -25.45 5.43 -11.80
C GLU A 23 -25.42 6.26 -10.51
N ALA A 24 -24.34 6.29 -9.75
CA ALA A 24 -24.12 7.42 -8.86
C ALA A 24 -24.05 8.66 -9.76
N ALA A 25 -25.23 9.17 -10.07
CA ALA A 25 -25.44 10.35 -10.88
C ALA A 25 -24.64 11.50 -10.26
N VAL A 26 -23.45 11.70 -10.79
CA VAL A 26 -22.83 13.00 -10.74
C VAL A 26 -23.82 13.90 -11.48
N LEU A 27 -24.69 14.57 -10.73
CA LEU A 27 -25.49 15.66 -11.27
C LEU A 27 -24.50 16.57 -11.99
N PRO A 28 -24.58 16.72 -13.32
CA PRO A 28 -23.67 17.58 -14.04
C PRO A 28 -23.95 19.01 -13.58
N MET A 29 -23.18 19.52 -12.62
CA MET A 29 -23.12 20.96 -12.44
C MET A 29 -22.67 21.54 -13.78
N PRO A 30 -23.42 22.48 -14.37
CA PRO A 30 -23.06 23.06 -15.65
C PRO A 30 -21.66 23.66 -15.51
N LEU A 31 -20.71 23.13 -16.26
CA LEU A 31 -19.36 23.65 -16.32
C LEU A 31 -19.43 25.07 -16.87
N ARG A 32 -19.02 26.06 -16.08
CA ARG A 32 -18.78 27.40 -16.61
C ARG A 32 -17.69 27.29 -17.69
N PRO A 33 -17.86 27.89 -18.87
CA PRO A 33 -16.81 27.95 -19.90
C PRO A 33 -15.53 28.49 -19.25
N GLY A 34 -14.40 27.81 -19.39
CA GLY A 34 -13.11 28.26 -18.89
C GLY A 34 -12.54 27.54 -17.68
N ILE A 35 -13.17 26.49 -17.16
CA ILE A 35 -12.56 25.67 -16.06
C ILE A 35 -11.51 24.75 -16.67
N GLY A 36 -10.22 25.08 -16.41
CA GLY A 36 -9.08 24.32 -16.89
C GLY A 36 -9.05 22.86 -16.35
N TRP A 37 -8.28 22.01 -17.02
CA TRP A 37 -8.07 20.60 -16.68
C TRP A 37 -7.72 20.39 -15.18
N LEU A 38 -6.85 21.26 -14.61
CA LEU A 38 -6.45 21.21 -13.20
C LEU A 38 -7.63 21.38 -12.23
N SER A 39 -8.57 22.28 -12.52
CA SER A 39 -9.73 22.48 -11.65
C SER A 39 -10.76 21.34 -11.75
N ALA A 40 -10.87 20.69 -12.93
CA ALA A 40 -11.67 19.48 -13.08
C ALA A 40 -11.05 18.31 -12.32
N PHE A 41 -9.73 18.14 -12.40
CA PHE A 41 -9.00 17.13 -11.64
C PHE A 41 -9.12 17.37 -10.12
N ALA A 42 -8.89 18.61 -9.66
CA ALA A 42 -8.98 18.93 -8.23
C ALA A 42 -10.37 18.64 -7.64
N ARG A 43 -11.44 18.92 -8.40
CA ARG A 43 -12.81 18.57 -7.98
C ARG A 43 -13.04 17.06 -7.92
N ALA A 44 -12.61 16.34 -8.96
CA ALA A 44 -12.74 14.88 -8.99
C ALA A 44 -11.95 14.26 -7.82
N ALA A 45 -10.73 14.73 -7.54
CA ALA A 45 -9.93 14.32 -6.41
C ALA A 45 -10.65 14.60 -5.07
N TYR A 46 -11.15 15.83 -4.88
CA TYR A 46 -11.90 16.18 -3.66
C TYR A 46 -13.13 15.29 -3.45
N GLN A 47 -13.91 15.03 -4.49
CA GLN A 47 -15.07 14.14 -4.42
C GLN A 47 -14.66 12.72 -4.05
N THR A 48 -13.56 12.20 -4.62
CA THR A 48 -13.04 10.85 -4.34
C THR A 48 -12.58 10.68 -2.88
N ILE A 49 -11.98 11.71 -2.28
CA ILE A 49 -11.45 11.66 -0.91
C ILE A 49 -12.39 12.29 0.12
N SER A 50 -13.61 12.68 -0.27
CA SER A 50 -14.59 13.21 0.67
C SER A 50 -14.92 12.17 1.76
N PRO A 51 -15.22 12.59 3.01
CA PRO A 51 -15.55 11.66 4.10
C PRO A 51 -16.69 10.70 3.77
N ALA A 52 -17.68 11.14 2.96
CA ALA A 52 -18.77 10.30 2.50
C ALA A 52 -18.28 9.22 1.53
N ALA A 53 -17.51 9.59 0.50
CA ALA A 53 -16.97 8.65 -0.48
C ALA A 53 -16.00 7.65 0.18
N VAL A 54 -15.17 8.11 1.11
CA VAL A 54 -14.26 7.23 1.87
C VAL A 54 -15.05 6.23 2.72
N ARG A 55 -16.13 6.67 3.40
CA ARG A 55 -16.99 5.76 4.18
C ARG A 55 -17.66 4.72 3.29
N GLU A 56 -18.22 5.15 2.17
CA GLU A 56 -18.86 4.26 1.19
C GLU A 56 -17.86 3.23 0.64
N PHE A 57 -16.68 3.68 0.22
CA PHE A 57 -15.59 2.83 -0.24
C PHE A 57 -15.26 1.72 0.77
N PHE A 58 -15.05 2.05 2.04
CA PHE A 58 -14.73 1.05 3.05
C PHE A 58 -15.90 0.13 3.38
N SER A 59 -17.15 0.64 3.34
CA SER A 59 -18.35 -0.19 3.49
C SER A 59 -18.46 -1.24 2.39
N GLU A 60 -18.20 -0.86 1.15
CA GLU A 60 -18.22 -1.76 0.00
C GLU A 60 -17.05 -2.74 -0.01
N LEU A 61 -15.88 -2.28 0.41
CA LEU A 61 -14.71 -3.14 0.57
C LEU A 61 -14.96 -4.21 1.62
N ASP A 62 -15.56 -3.86 2.78
CA ASP A 62 -15.90 -4.82 3.83
C ASP A 62 -16.97 -5.83 3.37
N ALA A 63 -17.94 -5.39 2.57
CA ALA A 63 -18.94 -6.27 1.98
C ALA A 63 -18.35 -7.24 0.95
N SER A 64 -17.34 -6.80 0.19
CA SER A 64 -16.74 -7.57 -0.91
C SER A 64 -15.60 -8.47 -0.45
N ASP A 65 -14.81 -8.02 0.51
CA ASP A 65 -13.66 -8.75 1.07
C ASP A 65 -13.52 -8.48 2.57
N PRO A 66 -14.35 -9.12 3.39
CA PRO A 66 -14.36 -8.88 4.83
C PRO A 66 -13.04 -9.29 5.52
N LEU A 67 -12.26 -10.22 4.95
CA LEU A 67 -11.02 -10.69 5.55
C LEU A 67 -9.93 -9.63 5.52
N LEU A 68 -9.58 -9.13 4.33
CA LEU A 68 -8.51 -8.14 4.18
C LEU A 68 -8.95 -6.76 4.66
N SER A 69 -10.23 -6.40 4.52
CA SER A 69 -10.79 -5.16 5.06
C SER A 69 -10.67 -5.12 6.59
N ARG A 70 -11.16 -6.16 7.30
CA ARG A 70 -11.07 -6.24 8.75
C ARG A 70 -9.64 -6.29 9.26
N LEU A 71 -8.74 -7.00 8.55
CA LEU A 71 -7.32 -6.96 8.85
C LEU A 71 -6.78 -5.53 8.75
N GLY A 72 -7.12 -4.80 7.69
CA GLY A 72 -6.72 -3.40 7.51
C GLY A 72 -7.17 -2.52 8.70
N TRP A 73 -8.42 -2.66 9.13
CA TRP A 73 -8.93 -1.95 10.31
C TRP A 73 -8.24 -2.38 11.61
N ALA A 74 -8.01 -3.67 11.82
CA ALA A 74 -7.28 -4.17 12.99
C ALA A 74 -5.87 -3.59 13.08
N LEU A 75 -5.19 -3.44 11.94
CA LEU A 75 -3.87 -2.83 11.86
C LEU A 75 -3.89 -1.32 12.20
N ILE A 76 -4.91 -0.58 11.75
CA ILE A 76 -5.09 0.84 12.15
C ILE A 76 -5.35 0.94 13.65
N LEU A 77 -6.21 0.07 14.20
CA LEU A 77 -6.51 0.03 15.63
C LEU A 77 -5.32 -0.42 16.50
N ALA A 78 -4.35 -1.15 15.94
CA ALA A 78 -3.11 -1.50 16.61
C ALA A 78 -2.14 -0.31 16.76
N VAL A 79 -2.25 0.73 15.93
CA VAL A 79 -1.36 1.91 15.96
C VAL A 79 -1.38 2.62 17.33
N PRO A 80 -2.52 2.96 17.94
CA PRO A 80 -2.56 3.55 19.28
C PRO A 80 -1.92 2.65 20.34
N ALA A 81 -2.11 1.33 20.26
CA ALA A 81 -1.49 0.39 21.18
C ALA A 81 0.04 0.39 21.05
N PHE A 82 0.57 0.37 19.84
CA PHE A 82 2.02 0.48 19.61
C PHE A 82 2.57 1.86 20.00
N ALA A 83 1.81 2.93 19.84
CA ALA A 83 2.19 4.26 20.32
C ALA A 83 2.24 4.32 21.85
N ALA A 84 1.29 3.70 22.53
CA ALA A 84 1.31 3.55 23.99
C ALA A 84 2.53 2.73 24.44
N MET A 85 2.85 1.63 23.75
CA MET A 85 4.07 0.84 24.02
C MET A 85 5.35 1.66 23.79
N ALA A 86 5.39 2.50 22.73
CA ALA A 86 6.52 3.39 22.48
C ALA A 86 6.70 4.39 23.63
N PHE A 87 5.61 4.92 24.18
CA PHE A 87 5.63 5.83 25.33
C PHE A 87 6.06 5.10 26.62
N LEU A 88 5.46 3.96 26.93
CA LEU A 88 5.81 3.16 28.11
C LEU A 88 7.27 2.67 28.08
N ALA A 89 7.78 2.34 26.90
CA ALA A 89 9.15 1.92 26.71
C ALA A 89 10.16 3.08 26.65
N SER A 90 9.74 4.34 26.75
CA SER A 90 10.65 5.50 26.62
C SER A 90 11.78 5.52 27.64
N SER A 91 11.55 4.96 28.84
CA SER A 91 12.55 4.81 29.91
C SER A 91 13.28 3.46 29.90
N ALA A 92 12.99 2.58 28.94
CA ALA A 92 13.60 1.26 28.87
C ALA A 92 15.06 1.33 28.38
N PRO A 93 15.95 0.43 28.86
CA PRO A 93 17.37 0.47 28.56
C PRO A 93 17.71 0.46 27.06
N GLY A 94 16.89 -0.17 26.23
CA GLY A 94 17.09 -0.28 24.78
C GLY A 94 16.67 0.96 23.99
N VAL A 95 16.10 1.98 24.61
CA VAL A 95 15.58 3.20 23.96
C VAL A 95 16.46 4.43 24.20
N ALA A 96 17.49 4.31 25.01
CA ALA A 96 18.37 5.42 25.43
C ALA A 96 19.06 6.18 24.28
N ALA A 97 19.02 5.67 23.05
CA ALA A 97 19.70 6.27 21.89
C ALA A 97 18.76 7.05 20.92
N GLY A 98 17.54 7.40 21.31
CA GLY A 98 16.76 8.44 20.60
C GLY A 98 15.62 7.97 19.72
N VAL A 99 15.58 6.75 19.19
CA VAL A 99 14.47 6.26 18.33
C VAL A 99 13.83 5.02 18.93
N SER A 100 12.56 5.14 19.32
CA SER A 100 11.83 4.00 19.86
C SER A 100 11.73 2.84 18.85
N PRO A 101 12.07 1.59 19.23
CA PRO A 101 11.88 0.39 18.40
C PRO A 101 10.44 0.20 17.92
N TRP A 102 9.46 0.74 18.65
CA TRP A 102 8.01 0.65 18.36
C TRP A 102 7.57 1.47 17.15
N ILE A 103 8.39 2.43 16.68
CA ILE A 103 8.09 3.18 15.45
C ILE A 103 8.00 2.24 14.24
N LYS A 104 8.76 1.15 14.22
CA LYS A 104 8.72 0.19 13.11
C LYS A 104 7.36 -0.53 13.03
N PRO A 105 6.83 -1.17 14.08
CA PRO A 105 5.46 -1.72 14.07
C PRO A 105 4.39 -0.71 13.70
N ILE A 106 4.47 0.56 14.17
CA ILE A 106 3.52 1.62 13.82
C ILE A 106 3.51 1.86 12.31
N LYS A 107 4.68 2.12 11.70
CA LYS A 107 4.79 2.38 10.26
C LYS A 107 4.31 1.20 9.41
N PHE A 108 4.67 -0.02 9.82
CA PHE A 108 4.26 -1.22 9.10
C PHE A 108 2.76 -1.47 9.22
N SER A 109 2.14 -1.21 10.36
CA SER A 109 0.68 -1.32 10.51
C SER A 109 -0.06 -0.38 9.58
N LEU A 110 0.37 0.88 9.45
CA LEU A 110 -0.21 1.83 8.51
C LEU A 110 0.00 1.37 7.05
N SER A 111 1.21 0.95 6.71
CA SER A 111 1.54 0.48 5.36
C SER A 111 0.78 -0.79 4.99
N PHE A 112 0.68 -1.76 5.88
CA PHE A 112 -0.06 -3.00 5.63
C PHE A 112 -1.57 -2.82 5.61
N SER A 113 -2.12 -1.86 6.35
CA SER A 113 -3.54 -1.51 6.23
C SER A 113 -3.87 -1.04 4.80
N THR A 114 -3.08 -0.11 4.26
CA THR A 114 -3.25 0.36 2.88
C THR A 114 -2.94 -0.73 1.85
N PHE A 115 -1.93 -1.56 2.11
CA PHE A 115 -1.59 -2.71 1.25
C PHE A 115 -2.72 -3.74 1.22
N ALA A 116 -3.28 -4.16 2.36
CA ALA A 116 -4.39 -5.11 2.42
C ALA A 116 -5.62 -4.61 1.65
N SER A 117 -5.99 -3.33 1.81
CA SER A 117 -7.08 -2.70 1.06
C SER A 117 -6.80 -2.70 -0.44
N THR A 118 -5.57 -2.36 -0.85
CA THR A 118 -5.17 -2.36 -2.27
C THR A 118 -5.22 -3.78 -2.86
N MET A 119 -4.68 -4.77 -2.14
CA MET A 119 -4.68 -6.16 -2.60
C MET A 119 -6.09 -6.72 -2.71
N SER A 120 -6.99 -6.36 -1.80
CA SER A 120 -8.41 -6.70 -1.90
C SER A 120 -9.01 -6.23 -3.23
N LEU A 121 -8.82 -4.94 -3.58
CA LEU A 121 -9.32 -4.37 -4.84
C LEU A 121 -8.71 -5.05 -6.07
N LEU A 122 -7.39 -5.28 -6.05
CA LEU A 122 -6.72 -5.94 -7.18
C LEU A 122 -7.18 -7.38 -7.36
N LEU A 123 -7.42 -8.12 -6.27
CA LEU A 123 -7.96 -9.48 -6.33
C LEU A 123 -9.41 -9.51 -6.84
N LEU A 124 -10.23 -8.50 -6.51
CA LEU A 124 -11.58 -8.34 -7.05
C LEU A 124 -11.57 -8.03 -8.55
N ALA A 125 -10.57 -7.30 -9.02
CA ALA A 125 -10.40 -7.00 -10.45
C ALA A 125 -9.96 -8.20 -11.29
N LEU A 126 -9.40 -9.26 -10.68
CA LEU A 126 -8.90 -10.44 -11.38
C LEU A 126 -9.98 -11.48 -11.62
N ARG A 127 -10.07 -11.98 -12.85
CA ARG A 127 -10.92 -13.12 -13.24
C ARG A 127 -10.19 -14.43 -12.97
N ILE A 128 -10.30 -14.92 -11.74
CA ILE A 128 -9.67 -16.15 -11.24
C ILE A 128 -10.69 -17.05 -10.54
N PRO A 129 -10.43 -18.37 -10.44
CA PRO A 129 -11.26 -19.28 -9.66
C PRO A 129 -11.39 -18.85 -8.21
N ALA A 130 -12.56 -19.05 -7.60
CA ALA A 130 -12.85 -18.65 -6.23
C ALA A 130 -11.85 -19.23 -5.20
N TRP A 131 -11.37 -20.46 -5.42
CA TRP A 131 -10.39 -21.09 -4.52
C TRP A 131 -9.03 -20.37 -4.55
N GLN A 132 -8.55 -19.92 -5.73
CA GLN A 132 -7.31 -19.15 -5.85
C GLN A 132 -7.43 -17.80 -5.14
N SER A 133 -8.55 -17.10 -5.35
CA SER A 133 -8.86 -15.85 -4.67
C SER A 133 -8.89 -16.02 -3.15
N LYS A 134 -9.56 -17.09 -2.65
CA LYS A 134 -9.59 -17.43 -1.23
C LYS A 134 -8.19 -17.75 -0.68
N LEU A 135 -7.43 -18.55 -1.39
CA LEU A 135 -6.07 -18.92 -0.98
C LEU A 135 -5.19 -17.68 -0.87
N ALA A 136 -5.14 -16.85 -1.93
CA ALA A 136 -4.34 -15.62 -1.93
C ALA A 136 -4.71 -14.70 -0.74
N ARG A 137 -6.02 -14.43 -0.51
CA ARG A 137 -6.47 -13.61 0.62
C ARG A 137 -6.05 -14.16 1.97
N ARG A 138 -6.24 -15.48 2.18
CA ARG A 138 -5.88 -16.12 3.45
C ARG A 138 -4.38 -16.11 3.69
N THR A 139 -3.59 -16.44 2.66
CA THR A 139 -2.13 -16.43 2.75
C THR A 139 -1.61 -15.01 3.03
N MET A 140 -2.13 -13.98 2.35
CA MET A 140 -1.79 -12.58 2.64
C MET A 140 -2.18 -12.19 4.07
N ALA A 141 -3.38 -12.52 4.52
CA ALA A 141 -3.83 -12.17 5.85
C ALA A 141 -2.95 -12.80 6.94
N VAL A 142 -2.62 -14.09 6.80
CA VAL A 142 -1.74 -14.80 7.73
C VAL A 142 -0.32 -14.23 7.69
N SER A 143 0.24 -14.00 6.49
CA SER A 143 1.60 -13.45 6.37
C SER A 143 1.72 -12.06 6.96
N ILE A 144 0.77 -11.16 6.73
CA ILE A 144 0.73 -9.82 7.32
C ILE A 144 0.62 -9.90 8.86
N ALA A 145 -0.26 -10.77 9.37
CA ALA A 145 -0.42 -10.93 10.82
C ALA A 145 0.86 -11.45 11.49
N LEU A 146 1.51 -12.45 10.89
CA LEU A 146 2.79 -12.99 11.38
C LEU A 146 3.92 -11.95 11.29
N GLU A 147 3.92 -11.13 10.27
CA GLU A 147 4.92 -10.07 10.07
C GLU A 147 4.77 -8.98 11.15
N ILE A 148 3.56 -8.49 11.42
CA ILE A 148 3.31 -7.52 12.50
C ILE A 148 3.63 -8.13 13.86
N PHE A 149 3.25 -9.39 14.12
CA PHE A 149 3.61 -10.10 15.34
C PHE A 149 5.12 -10.15 15.54
N SER A 150 5.86 -10.51 14.48
CA SER A 150 7.32 -10.55 14.50
C SER A 150 7.94 -9.19 14.77
N LEU A 151 7.45 -8.13 14.10
CA LEU A 151 7.93 -6.77 14.29
C LEU A 151 7.67 -6.24 15.71
N ALA A 152 6.50 -6.55 16.28
CA ALA A 152 6.18 -6.22 17.67
C ALA A 152 7.08 -6.97 18.66
N GLY A 153 7.33 -8.27 18.40
CA GLY A 153 8.27 -9.07 19.18
C GLY A 153 9.71 -8.52 19.15
N GLN A 154 10.18 -8.13 17.97
CA GLN A 154 11.49 -7.46 17.81
C GLN A 154 11.54 -6.13 18.58
N ALA A 155 10.48 -5.32 18.51
CA ALA A 155 10.41 -4.05 19.22
C ALA A 155 10.41 -4.25 20.74
N TRP A 156 9.65 -5.21 21.25
CA TRP A 156 9.65 -5.57 22.66
C TRP A 156 11.03 -5.98 23.14
N ARG A 157 11.67 -6.91 22.44
CA ARG A 157 13.01 -7.41 22.81
C ARG A 157 14.07 -6.30 22.75
N SER A 158 14.06 -5.49 21.70
CA SER A 158 14.98 -4.35 21.58
C SER A 158 14.80 -3.33 22.71
N SER A 159 13.58 -3.15 23.23
CA SER A 159 13.31 -2.24 24.34
C SER A 159 13.81 -2.78 25.70
N TYR A 160 13.56 -4.05 25.99
CA TYR A 160 13.73 -4.60 27.32
C TYR A 160 14.87 -5.62 27.47
N ALA A 161 15.45 -6.10 26.38
CA ALA A 161 16.61 -6.99 26.35
C ALA A 161 17.65 -6.54 25.32
N PRO A 162 18.18 -5.31 25.41
CA PRO A 162 19.13 -4.79 24.44
C PRO A 162 20.45 -5.59 24.51
N GLY A 163 21.04 -5.82 23.32
CA GLY A 163 22.35 -6.48 23.19
C GLY A 163 22.33 -8.02 23.23
N ALA A 164 21.19 -8.63 23.53
CA ALA A 164 21.06 -10.08 23.48
C ALA A 164 20.68 -10.52 22.06
N HIS A 165 21.66 -10.75 21.20
CA HIS A 165 21.42 -11.48 19.93
C HIS A 165 21.12 -12.93 20.22
N SER A 166 19.86 -13.25 20.41
CA SER A 166 19.41 -14.60 20.76
C SER A 166 18.88 -15.34 19.52
N PHE A 167 18.75 -16.66 19.66
CA PHE A 167 18.05 -17.48 18.66
C PHE A 167 16.65 -16.94 18.34
N VAL A 168 15.94 -16.41 19.34
CA VAL A 168 14.60 -15.81 19.18
C VAL A 168 14.64 -14.58 18.25
N ASP A 169 15.65 -13.71 18.37
CA ASP A 169 15.79 -12.53 17.50
C ASP A 169 16.01 -12.95 16.05
N SER A 170 16.82 -13.98 15.84
CA SER A 170 17.06 -14.55 14.51
C SER A 170 15.78 -15.14 13.92
N VAL A 171 15.00 -15.88 14.73
CA VAL A 171 13.71 -16.46 14.30
C VAL A 171 12.72 -15.36 13.94
N LEU A 172 12.57 -14.32 14.74
CA LEU A 172 11.67 -13.19 14.47
C LEU A 172 12.11 -12.45 13.19
N ALA A 173 13.40 -12.19 13.02
CA ALA A 173 13.91 -11.54 11.81
C ALA A 173 13.65 -12.39 10.56
N GLN A 174 13.94 -13.68 10.63
CA GLN A 174 13.70 -14.62 9.52
C GLN A 174 12.22 -14.77 9.18
N MET A 175 11.35 -14.77 10.19
CA MET A 175 9.89 -14.81 10.01
C MET A 175 9.43 -13.57 9.24
N THR A 176 9.87 -12.34 9.62
CA THR A 176 9.57 -11.11 8.88
C THR A 176 9.99 -11.25 7.41
N ASN A 177 11.24 -11.65 7.16
CA ASN A 177 11.79 -11.77 5.80
C ASN A 177 11.00 -12.80 4.97
N SER A 178 10.66 -13.94 5.55
CA SER A 178 9.91 -14.99 4.86
C SER A 178 8.49 -14.53 4.50
N MET A 179 7.81 -13.78 5.38
CA MET A 179 6.47 -13.29 5.11
C MET A 179 6.45 -12.21 4.01
N VAL A 180 7.47 -11.34 3.97
CA VAL A 180 7.66 -10.40 2.85
C VAL A 180 7.81 -11.15 1.52
N MET A 181 8.60 -12.23 1.49
CA MET A 181 8.78 -13.04 0.28
C MET A 181 7.48 -13.72 -0.17
N VAL A 182 6.67 -14.23 0.78
CA VAL A 182 5.35 -14.79 0.48
C VAL A 182 4.43 -13.74 -0.15
N ASN A 183 4.33 -12.55 0.44
CA ASN A 183 3.53 -11.45 -0.11
C ASN A 183 4.03 -11.03 -1.49
N THR A 184 5.35 -10.91 -1.67
CA THR A 184 5.97 -10.59 -2.97
C THR A 184 5.63 -11.64 -4.03
N ALA A 185 5.69 -12.93 -3.70
CA ALA A 185 5.34 -14.01 -4.62
C ALA A 185 3.86 -13.93 -5.08
N ILE A 186 2.93 -13.59 -4.16
CA ILE A 186 1.53 -13.38 -4.52
C ILE A 186 1.39 -12.17 -5.45
N VAL A 187 2.10 -11.07 -5.20
CA VAL A 187 2.07 -9.90 -6.08
C VAL A 187 2.67 -10.22 -7.46
N CYS A 188 3.76 -10.98 -7.54
CA CYS A 188 4.31 -11.47 -8.81
C CYS A 188 3.28 -12.30 -9.59
N TRP A 189 2.59 -13.23 -8.91
CA TRP A 189 1.53 -14.02 -9.51
C TRP A 189 0.38 -13.13 -10.03
N MET A 190 -0.06 -12.15 -9.24
CA MET A 190 -1.08 -11.19 -9.67
C MET A 190 -0.61 -10.37 -10.88
N PHE A 191 0.63 -9.93 -10.90
CA PHE A 191 1.22 -9.20 -12.03
C PHE A 191 1.15 -10.03 -13.33
N VAL A 192 1.54 -11.32 -13.28
CA VAL A 192 1.42 -12.23 -14.43
C VAL A 192 -0.03 -12.33 -14.91
N LEU A 193 -0.99 -12.43 -14.00
CA LEU A 193 -2.40 -12.51 -14.36
C LEU A 193 -2.92 -11.21 -15.00
N PHE A 194 -2.51 -10.04 -14.50
CA PHE A 194 -2.82 -8.77 -15.14
C PHE A 194 -2.20 -8.66 -16.53
N CYS A 195 -0.95 -9.10 -16.73
CA CYS A 195 -0.29 -9.15 -18.04
C CYS A 195 -1.00 -10.10 -19.00
N ALA A 196 -1.51 -11.23 -18.50
CA ALA A 196 -2.29 -12.20 -19.25
C ALA A 196 -3.75 -11.76 -19.51
N ASN A 197 -4.14 -10.52 -19.21
CA ASN A 197 -5.51 -10.00 -19.36
C ASN A 197 -6.58 -10.80 -18.60
N ARG A 198 -6.23 -11.46 -17.50
CA ARG A 198 -7.19 -12.16 -16.63
C ARG A 198 -7.93 -11.16 -15.73
N VAL A 199 -8.67 -10.24 -16.33
CA VAL A 199 -9.34 -9.14 -15.63
C VAL A 199 -10.85 -9.14 -15.92
N HIS A 200 -11.63 -8.63 -14.97
CA HIS A 200 -13.04 -8.35 -15.14
C HIS A 200 -13.22 -7.00 -15.85
N VAL A 201 -13.35 -7.03 -17.19
CA VAL A 201 -13.49 -5.82 -18.04
C VAL A 201 -14.69 -4.94 -17.70
N LYS A 202 -15.65 -5.45 -16.93
CA LYS A 202 -16.77 -4.66 -16.42
C LYS A 202 -16.42 -3.85 -15.17
N LEU A 203 -15.34 -4.21 -14.46
CA LEU A 203 -14.90 -3.54 -13.23
C LEU A 203 -13.74 -2.58 -13.48
N VAL A 204 -12.87 -2.91 -14.43
CA VAL A 204 -11.67 -2.12 -14.73
C VAL A 204 -11.53 -1.89 -16.22
N ASP A 205 -11.39 -0.63 -16.60
CA ASP A 205 -11.18 -0.24 -18.01
C ASP A 205 -9.71 -0.34 -18.42
N ALA A 206 -9.44 -0.20 -19.72
CA ALA A 206 -8.10 -0.35 -20.26
C ALA A 206 -7.04 0.63 -19.68
N PRO A 207 -7.34 1.93 -19.43
CA PRO A 207 -6.44 2.82 -18.70
C PRO A 207 -6.13 2.33 -17.29
N MET A 208 -7.11 1.87 -16.52
CA MET A 208 -6.93 1.34 -15.17
C MET A 208 -6.05 0.09 -15.18
N VAL A 209 -6.28 -0.85 -16.10
CA VAL A 209 -5.42 -2.05 -16.24
C VAL A 209 -3.98 -1.65 -16.54
N SER A 210 -3.76 -0.63 -17.38
CA SER A 210 -2.42 -0.11 -17.66
C SER A 210 -1.78 0.50 -16.41
N ALA A 211 -2.53 1.27 -15.62
CA ALA A 211 -2.10 1.86 -14.37
C ALA A 211 -1.66 0.77 -13.36
N ILE A 212 -2.48 -0.28 -13.20
CA ILE A 212 -2.19 -1.41 -12.31
C ILE A 212 -0.90 -2.12 -12.74
N ARG A 213 -0.75 -2.45 -14.04
CA ARG A 213 0.45 -3.13 -14.54
C ARG A 213 1.72 -2.33 -14.27
N LEU A 214 1.70 -1.04 -14.61
CA LEU A 214 2.87 -0.17 -14.47
C LEU A 214 3.21 0.06 -12.99
N SER A 215 2.20 0.22 -12.13
CA SER A 215 2.43 0.34 -10.70
C SER A 215 2.99 -0.93 -10.07
N LEU A 216 2.55 -2.11 -10.52
CA LEU A 216 3.09 -3.40 -10.08
C LEU A 216 4.57 -3.57 -10.48
N VAL A 217 4.98 -3.11 -11.66
CA VAL A 217 6.41 -3.11 -12.06
C VAL A 217 7.23 -2.27 -11.09
N ILE A 218 6.78 -1.04 -10.78
CA ILE A 218 7.50 -0.15 -9.85
C ILE A 218 7.50 -0.76 -8.44
N PHE A 219 6.39 -1.33 -7.98
CA PHE A 219 6.30 -2.01 -6.69
C PHE A 219 7.30 -3.16 -6.58
N LEU A 220 7.42 -4.00 -7.61
CA LEU A 220 8.39 -5.11 -7.65
C LEU A 220 9.83 -4.60 -7.67
N ALA A 221 10.12 -3.50 -8.38
CA ALA A 221 11.41 -2.82 -8.29
C ALA A 221 11.70 -2.33 -6.86
N GLY A 222 10.68 -1.80 -6.17
CA GLY A 222 10.77 -1.44 -4.75
C GLY A 222 11.12 -2.63 -3.86
N ASN A 223 10.48 -3.79 -4.09
CA ASN A 223 10.82 -5.02 -3.36
C ASN A 223 12.27 -5.48 -3.65
N ALA A 224 12.75 -5.33 -4.89
CA ALA A 224 14.15 -5.62 -5.23
C ALA A 224 15.12 -4.71 -4.46
N ILE A 225 14.80 -3.40 -4.32
CA ILE A 225 15.57 -2.47 -3.47
C ILE A 225 15.55 -2.95 -2.00
N GLY A 226 14.38 -3.39 -1.50
CA GLY A 226 14.25 -3.97 -0.16
C GLY A 226 15.14 -5.21 0.03
N GLY A 227 15.12 -6.12 -0.93
CA GLY A 227 15.98 -7.31 -0.96
C GLY A 227 17.47 -6.95 -1.00
N TYR A 228 17.83 -5.92 -1.75
CA TYR A 228 19.21 -5.41 -1.79
C TYR A 228 19.67 -4.86 -0.43
N MET A 229 18.82 -4.09 0.27
CA MET A 229 19.10 -3.65 1.64
C MET A 229 19.30 -4.83 2.59
N LEU A 230 18.46 -5.85 2.47
CA LEU A 230 18.53 -7.06 3.28
C LEU A 230 19.84 -7.82 3.02
N ALA A 231 20.22 -8.03 1.76
CA ALA A 231 21.46 -8.70 1.38
C ALA A 231 22.72 -7.95 1.86
N ARG A 232 22.65 -6.62 1.92
CA ARG A 232 23.74 -5.79 2.47
C ARG A 232 23.78 -5.76 4.00
N GLY A 233 22.73 -6.16 4.69
CA GLY A 233 22.56 -5.96 6.13
C GLY A 233 22.47 -4.49 6.54
N SER A 234 22.30 -3.56 5.58
CA SER A 234 22.25 -2.12 5.81
C SER A 234 21.34 -1.41 4.82
N HIS A 235 20.63 -0.41 5.32
CA HIS A 235 19.80 0.51 4.53
C HIS A 235 20.50 1.85 4.28
N THR A 236 21.58 2.17 5.00
CA THR A 236 22.37 3.38 4.80
C THR A 236 23.60 3.12 3.94
N VAL A 237 24.11 4.16 3.29
CA VAL A 237 25.31 4.16 2.47
C VAL A 237 26.20 5.32 2.88
N GLY A 238 27.49 5.05 3.07
CA GLY A 238 28.49 6.05 3.52
C GLY A 238 28.50 6.30 5.03
N VAL A 239 27.50 5.79 5.77
CA VAL A 239 27.39 5.93 7.23
C VAL A 239 26.85 4.64 7.85
N THR A 240 27.04 4.48 9.16
CA THR A 240 26.50 3.34 9.92
C THR A 240 24.99 3.49 10.13
N ASN A 241 24.27 2.35 10.26
CA ASN A 241 22.86 2.35 10.64
C ASN A 241 22.66 2.95 12.05
N GLY A 242 21.55 3.66 12.26
CA GLY A 242 21.18 4.19 13.59
C GLY A 242 21.70 5.58 13.89
N GLY A 243 22.33 6.26 12.93
CA GLY A 243 22.74 7.68 13.06
C GLY A 243 21.56 8.67 13.02
N PRO A 244 21.83 9.99 13.00
CA PRO A 244 20.80 11.03 12.92
C PRO A 244 19.84 10.81 11.75
N GLY A 245 18.54 10.98 11.99
CA GLY A 245 17.51 10.76 11.00
C GLY A 245 16.31 11.67 11.17
N LEU A 246 15.49 11.78 10.12
CA LEU A 246 14.26 12.58 10.14
C LEU A 246 13.29 12.07 11.21
N PRO A 247 12.59 12.96 11.93
CA PRO A 247 11.58 12.55 12.90
C PRO A 247 10.58 11.56 12.28
N PHE A 248 10.17 10.55 13.02
CA PHE A 248 9.24 9.47 12.63
C PHE A 248 9.72 8.59 11.46
N LEU A 249 10.16 9.19 10.34
CA LEU A 249 10.65 8.42 9.17
C LEU A 249 12.00 7.76 9.46
N ASN A 250 12.83 8.40 10.27
CA ASN A 250 14.20 7.98 10.61
C ASN A 250 15.08 7.75 9.37
N TRP A 251 14.84 8.54 8.30
CA TRP A 251 15.73 8.58 7.14
C TRP A 251 17.00 9.35 7.48
N SER A 252 18.15 8.81 7.11
CA SER A 252 19.43 9.39 7.42
C SER A 252 19.55 10.83 6.89
N THR A 253 20.03 11.76 7.75
CA THR A 253 20.29 13.15 7.40
C THR A 253 21.78 13.43 7.13
N ILE A 254 22.65 12.41 7.27
CA ILE A 254 24.10 12.54 7.13
C ILE A 254 24.69 11.60 6.07
N GLY A 255 23.93 10.64 5.56
CA GLY A 255 24.36 9.69 4.53
C GLY A 255 23.21 9.22 3.64
N GLY A 256 23.51 8.43 2.62
CA GLY A 256 22.52 7.86 1.73
C GLY A 256 21.56 6.92 2.47
N ASP A 257 20.26 6.91 2.08
CA ASP A 257 19.26 6.05 2.68
C ASP A 257 18.37 5.40 1.59
N LEU A 258 18.60 4.12 1.34
CA LEU A 258 17.88 3.33 0.33
C LEU A 258 16.40 3.12 0.63
N ARG A 259 15.98 3.33 1.90
CA ARG A 259 14.58 3.22 2.31
C ARG A 259 13.69 4.25 1.62
N ILE A 260 14.23 5.39 1.18
CA ILE A 260 13.48 6.44 0.49
C ILE A 260 13.01 5.93 -0.87
N ALA A 261 13.91 5.41 -1.68
CA ALA A 261 13.58 4.83 -2.98
C ALA A 261 12.62 3.63 -2.85
N HIS A 262 12.88 2.75 -1.88
CA HIS A 262 12.00 1.62 -1.55
C HIS A 262 10.59 2.10 -1.18
N PHE A 263 10.47 3.10 -0.31
CA PHE A 263 9.19 3.65 0.15
C PHE A 263 8.37 4.23 -1.01
N ILE A 264 8.99 5.07 -1.85
CA ILE A 264 8.31 5.66 -3.03
C ILE A 264 7.82 4.54 -3.96
N ALA A 265 8.66 3.54 -4.21
CA ALA A 265 8.37 2.46 -5.14
C ALA A 265 7.23 1.55 -4.65
N ILE A 266 7.21 1.15 -3.38
CA ILE A 266 6.14 0.26 -2.86
C ILE A 266 4.79 0.97 -2.77
N HIS A 267 4.75 2.30 -2.67
CA HIS A 267 3.50 3.06 -2.67
C HIS A 267 2.98 3.41 -4.07
N ALA A 268 3.72 3.13 -5.14
CA ALA A 268 3.24 3.31 -6.51
C ALA A 268 1.96 2.51 -6.79
N ILE A 269 1.81 1.34 -6.14
CA ILE A 269 0.64 0.45 -6.29
C ILE A 269 -0.67 1.07 -5.75
N GLN A 270 -0.58 2.06 -4.86
CA GLN A 270 -1.71 2.86 -4.38
C GLN A 270 -1.88 4.12 -5.23
N ILE A 271 -0.80 4.86 -5.43
CA ILE A 271 -0.82 6.20 -6.03
C ILE A 271 -1.26 6.16 -7.49
N VAL A 272 -0.71 5.24 -8.30
CA VAL A 272 -0.97 5.23 -9.76
C VAL A 272 -2.39 4.77 -10.09
N PRO A 273 -2.94 3.68 -9.48
CA PRO A 273 -4.34 3.32 -9.70
C PRO A 273 -5.33 4.35 -9.13
N LEU A 274 -5.04 4.97 -7.97
CA LEU A 274 -5.88 6.04 -7.42
C LEU A 274 -5.94 7.23 -8.39
N PHE A 275 -4.81 7.65 -8.95
CA PHE A 275 -4.77 8.69 -9.96
C PHE A 275 -5.59 8.33 -11.20
N ALA A 276 -5.46 7.08 -11.70
CA ALA A 276 -6.25 6.59 -12.83
C ALA A 276 -7.76 6.60 -12.52
N TYR A 277 -8.15 6.28 -11.29
CA TYR A 277 -9.52 6.36 -10.81
C TYR A 277 -10.02 7.81 -10.79
N ILE A 278 -9.27 8.74 -10.21
CA ILE A 278 -9.63 10.17 -10.20
C ILE A 278 -9.83 10.69 -11.62
N LEU A 279 -8.96 10.33 -12.57
CA LEU A 279 -9.14 10.70 -13.99
C LEU A 279 -10.45 10.16 -14.57
N SER A 280 -10.94 9.01 -14.12
CA SER A 280 -12.22 8.45 -14.56
C SER A 280 -13.44 9.19 -14.01
N GLN A 281 -13.27 9.91 -12.89
CA GLN A 281 -14.33 10.72 -12.25
C GLN A 281 -14.36 12.18 -12.73
N MET A 282 -13.44 12.59 -13.59
CA MET A 282 -13.45 13.97 -14.13
C MET A 282 -14.67 14.21 -15.02
N ALA A 283 -15.18 15.43 -14.97
CA ALA A 283 -16.23 15.89 -15.89
C ALA A 283 -15.74 17.15 -16.67
N PRO A 284 -15.66 17.09 -18.01
CA PRO A 284 -15.88 15.92 -18.87
C PRO A 284 -14.81 14.83 -18.69
N ILE A 285 -15.21 13.58 -18.90
CA ILE A 285 -14.28 12.44 -18.78
C ILE A 285 -13.23 12.51 -19.89
N PRO A 286 -11.92 12.49 -19.57
CA PRO A 286 -10.87 12.50 -20.58
C PRO A 286 -10.92 11.23 -21.44
N THR A 287 -10.53 11.35 -22.70
CA THR A 287 -10.45 10.21 -23.62
C THR A 287 -9.48 9.15 -23.12
N VAL A 288 -9.65 7.91 -23.57
CA VAL A 288 -8.73 6.79 -23.25
C VAL A 288 -7.27 7.14 -23.53
N LYS A 289 -7.01 7.84 -24.64
CA LYS A 289 -5.65 8.29 -25.02
C LYS A 289 -5.09 9.30 -24.02
N GLN A 290 -5.89 10.31 -23.65
CA GLN A 290 -5.49 11.33 -22.67
C GLN A 290 -5.23 10.71 -21.29
N ARG A 291 -6.11 9.80 -20.83
CA ARG A 291 -5.93 9.08 -19.55
C ARG A 291 -4.66 8.23 -19.55
N ARG A 292 -4.39 7.47 -20.63
CA ARG A 292 -3.15 6.69 -20.75
C ARG A 292 -1.91 7.58 -20.76
N LEU A 293 -1.95 8.71 -21.45
CA LEU A 293 -0.84 9.67 -21.46
C LEU A 293 -0.58 10.23 -20.05
N ALA A 294 -1.63 10.70 -19.37
CA ALA A 294 -1.52 11.24 -18.01
C ALA A 294 -0.97 10.21 -17.03
N ILE A 295 -1.45 8.94 -17.08
CA ILE A 295 -0.94 7.84 -16.30
C ILE A 295 0.54 7.59 -16.62
N GLY A 296 0.92 7.57 -17.89
CA GLY A 296 2.31 7.40 -18.34
C GLY A 296 3.24 8.49 -17.80
N VAL A 297 2.80 9.74 -17.81
CA VAL A 297 3.55 10.88 -17.24
C VAL A 297 3.74 10.71 -15.73
N LEU A 298 2.70 10.33 -14.99
CA LEU A 298 2.83 10.06 -13.54
C LEU A 298 3.78 8.90 -13.27
N VAL A 299 3.64 7.80 -14.00
CA VAL A 299 4.51 6.61 -13.86
C VAL A 299 5.97 6.97 -14.11
N LEU A 300 6.23 7.76 -15.17
CA LEU A 300 7.59 8.25 -15.47
C LEU A 300 8.13 9.12 -14.34
N ALA A 301 7.33 10.03 -13.80
CA ALA A 301 7.73 10.88 -12.68
C ALA A 301 8.06 10.04 -11.44
N VAL A 302 7.23 9.05 -11.11
CA VAL A 302 7.50 8.12 -10.00
C VAL A 302 8.76 7.29 -10.26
N ALA A 303 8.96 6.78 -11.49
CA ALA A 303 10.16 6.02 -11.83
C ALA A 303 11.44 6.88 -11.73
N ILE A 304 11.39 8.14 -12.17
CA ILE A 304 12.49 9.10 -12.01
C ILE A 304 12.75 9.37 -10.53
N ALA A 305 11.71 9.56 -9.71
CA ALA A 305 11.86 9.77 -8.26
C ALA A 305 12.51 8.55 -7.58
N VAL A 306 12.06 7.33 -7.92
CA VAL A 306 12.66 6.08 -7.40
C VAL A 306 14.12 5.94 -7.85
N GLY A 307 14.39 6.08 -9.14
CA GLY A 307 15.76 5.96 -9.69
C GLY A 307 16.68 7.04 -9.15
N GLY A 308 16.22 8.29 -9.10
CA GLY A 308 17.00 9.43 -8.59
C GLY A 308 17.35 9.27 -7.11
N THR A 309 16.37 8.94 -6.27
CA THR A 309 16.61 8.72 -4.83
C THR A 309 17.43 7.45 -4.57
N PHE A 310 17.32 6.42 -5.40
CA PHE A 310 18.19 5.25 -5.31
C PHE A 310 19.65 5.59 -5.63
N VAL A 311 19.90 6.29 -6.74
CA VAL A 311 21.25 6.70 -7.15
C VAL A 311 21.85 7.66 -6.11
N GLN A 312 21.09 8.66 -5.67
CA GLN A 312 21.52 9.59 -4.63
C GLN A 312 21.94 8.85 -3.35
N ALA A 313 21.11 7.90 -2.88
CA ALA A 313 21.42 7.09 -1.71
C ALA A 313 22.65 6.19 -1.95
N ALA A 314 22.78 5.57 -3.13
CA ALA A 314 23.90 4.71 -3.49
C ALA A 314 25.24 5.47 -3.52
N LEU A 315 25.20 6.78 -3.82
CA LEU A 315 26.36 7.67 -3.78
C LEU A 315 26.68 8.18 -2.35
N GLY A 316 25.90 7.76 -1.34
CA GLY A 316 26.12 8.15 0.05
C GLY A 316 25.55 9.52 0.43
N HIS A 317 24.77 10.16 -0.43
CA HIS A 317 24.20 11.48 -0.18
C HIS A 317 22.84 11.40 0.52
N PRO A 318 22.61 12.18 1.62
CA PRO A 318 21.31 12.26 2.25
C PRO A 318 20.31 13.00 1.35
N LEU A 319 19.00 12.66 1.44
CA LEU A 319 17.96 13.41 0.73
C LEU A 319 17.83 14.85 1.27
N LEU A 320 17.91 15.00 2.57
CA LEU A 320 17.93 16.27 3.29
C LEU A 320 19.11 16.26 4.25
N ALA A 321 20.12 17.09 4.00
CA ALA A 321 21.21 17.33 4.94
C ALA A 321 20.73 18.29 6.03
N ILE A 322 20.71 17.83 7.27
CA ILE A 322 20.45 18.67 8.45
C ILE A 322 21.73 18.68 9.26
N HIS A 323 22.37 19.84 9.34
CA HIS A 323 23.61 20.09 10.10
C HIS A 323 23.31 20.49 11.52
#